data_b20e45f6e09059dac63ae0c75d9c9ad4
#
_entry.id   b20e45f6e09059dac63ae0c75d9c9ad4
#
_cell.length_a   1.000
_cell.length_b   1.000
_cell.length_c   1.000
_cell.angle_alpha   90.00
_cell.angle_beta   90.00
_cell.angle_gamma   90.00
#
_symmetry.space_group_name_H-M   'P 1'
#
loop_
_entity.id
_entity.type
_entity.pdbx_description
1 polymer ?
#
loop_
_entity_poly.entity_id
_entity_poly.type
_entity_poly.pdbx_seq_one_letter_code
_entity_poly.pdbx_strand_id
1 'polypeptide(L)'
;KINKSTLLGYGSMVFNALGPDNEFRREAMNLGMSVIKKINEQCLIENIDDEGLAQNIYDKVESGEIDQELAGMLVRSLLSAGIDTTVSAIGNLIWCILQNPEQFNKIKNDKELVNNAVEESLRLTSPVKAFCRTSSINTEVSGIKIEEGTKILCVLGAANTDPDVWRDPYKFDVSRKTMGHLALGTGVHNCVGQTLARAEISSLLLSVAEKIERIESLKTPIWKPNNAMRSLKNLPIRLFPKT
;
A
#
# COMPACT_ATOMS: atom_id res chain seq x y z
N LYS A 1 16.16 -16.43 -7.71
CA LYS A 1 15.85 -15.29 -6.81
C LYS A 1 15.71 -14.01 -7.61
N ILE A 2 14.67 -13.23 -7.32
CA ILE A 2 14.40 -11.94 -7.96
C ILE A 2 15.27 -10.88 -7.26
N ASN A 3 15.98 -10.05 -8.04
CA ASN A 3 16.77 -8.96 -7.46
C ASN A 3 15.90 -7.71 -7.20
N LYS A 4 16.40 -6.82 -6.34
CA LYS A 4 15.69 -5.61 -5.92
C LYS A 4 15.29 -4.70 -7.10
N SER A 5 16.14 -4.53 -8.10
CA SER A 5 15.84 -3.65 -9.24
C SER A 5 14.69 -4.21 -10.12
N THR A 6 14.63 -5.53 -10.30
CA THR A 6 13.53 -6.21 -11.00
C THR A 6 12.19 -5.99 -10.28
N LEU A 7 12.18 -6.15 -8.94
CA LEU A 7 10.98 -5.95 -8.11
C LEU A 7 10.49 -4.50 -8.16
N LEU A 8 11.39 -3.53 -8.02
CA LEU A 8 11.04 -2.11 -8.07
C LEU A 8 10.52 -1.67 -9.45
N GLY A 9 11.10 -2.20 -10.53
CA GLY A 9 10.61 -1.96 -11.89
C GLY A 9 9.20 -2.51 -12.09
N TYR A 10 8.96 -3.73 -11.63
CA TYR A 10 7.66 -4.38 -11.72
C TYR A 10 6.59 -3.67 -10.89
N GLY A 11 6.85 -3.37 -9.63
CA GLY A 11 5.91 -2.65 -8.76
C GLY A 11 5.52 -1.28 -9.33
N SER A 12 6.49 -0.52 -9.84
CA SER A 12 6.23 0.76 -10.50
C SER A 12 5.31 0.63 -11.71
N MET A 13 5.48 -0.43 -12.53
CA MET A 13 4.62 -0.71 -13.69
C MET A 13 3.18 -0.96 -13.25
N VAL A 14 2.95 -1.83 -12.28
CA VAL A 14 1.60 -2.26 -11.89
C VAL A 14 0.72 -1.08 -11.49
N PHE A 15 1.19 -0.23 -10.57
CA PHE A 15 0.37 0.87 -10.07
C PHE A 15 0.25 2.06 -11.05
N ASN A 16 1.24 2.30 -11.90
CA ASN A 16 1.10 3.29 -12.97
C ASN A 16 0.21 2.80 -14.11
N ALA A 17 0.18 1.49 -14.40
CA ALA A 17 -0.69 0.90 -15.41
C ALA A 17 -2.19 1.05 -15.08
N LEU A 18 -2.54 1.20 -13.79
CA LEU A 18 -3.93 1.44 -13.34
C LEU A 18 -4.44 2.85 -13.64
N GLY A 19 -3.56 3.77 -14.02
CA GLY A 19 -3.91 5.16 -14.31
C GLY A 19 -4.16 5.45 -15.79
N PRO A 20 -4.35 6.74 -16.12
CA PRO A 20 -4.54 7.20 -17.50
C PRO A 20 -3.27 6.98 -18.34
N ASP A 21 -3.42 7.02 -19.67
CA ASP A 21 -2.27 7.00 -20.57
C ASP A 21 -1.53 8.34 -20.55
N ASN A 22 -0.53 8.40 -19.69
CA ASN A 22 0.34 9.55 -19.51
C ASN A 22 1.82 9.09 -19.50
N GLU A 23 2.74 10.05 -19.33
CA GLU A 23 4.17 9.79 -19.30
C GLU A 23 4.56 8.78 -18.22
N PHE A 24 4.02 8.92 -16.99
CA PHE A 24 4.31 7.99 -15.87
C PHE A 24 3.92 6.54 -16.19
N ARG A 25 2.78 6.35 -16.87
CA ARG A 25 2.35 5.03 -17.31
C ARG A 25 3.29 4.48 -18.39
N ARG A 26 3.60 5.27 -19.42
CA ARG A 26 4.45 4.85 -20.53
C ARG A 26 5.86 4.48 -20.06
N GLU A 27 6.49 5.31 -19.24
CA GLU A 27 7.81 5.03 -18.65
C GLU A 27 7.78 3.76 -17.79
N ALA A 28 6.80 3.64 -16.89
CA ALA A 28 6.68 2.49 -16.02
C ALA A 28 6.40 1.19 -16.78
N MET A 29 5.59 1.24 -17.84
CA MET A 29 5.35 0.09 -18.72
C MET A 29 6.63 -0.33 -19.44
N ASN A 30 7.40 0.60 -19.99
CA ASN A 30 8.67 0.29 -20.66
C ASN A 30 9.66 -0.42 -19.72
N LEU A 31 9.79 0.06 -18.48
CA LEU A 31 10.61 -0.58 -17.47
C LEU A 31 10.08 -1.96 -17.06
N GLY A 32 8.78 -2.04 -16.79
CA GLY A 32 8.13 -3.26 -16.29
C GLY A 32 8.09 -4.37 -17.32
N MET A 33 7.82 -4.04 -18.58
CA MET A 33 7.79 -5.04 -19.68
C MET A 33 9.13 -5.74 -19.86
N SER A 34 10.24 -5.07 -19.58
CA SER A 34 11.59 -5.68 -19.63
C SER A 34 11.81 -6.77 -18.58
N VAL A 35 11.06 -6.74 -17.48
CA VAL A 35 11.23 -7.65 -16.35
C VAL A 35 10.06 -8.62 -16.15
N ILE A 36 8.92 -8.40 -16.82
CA ILE A 36 7.69 -9.19 -16.60
C ILE A 36 7.88 -10.68 -16.88
N LYS A 37 8.65 -11.02 -17.91
CA LYS A 37 8.96 -12.42 -18.22
C LYS A 37 9.61 -13.12 -17.05
N LYS A 38 10.64 -12.49 -16.47
CA LYS A 38 11.36 -13.01 -15.29
C LYS A 38 10.46 -13.11 -14.06
N ILE A 39 9.56 -12.14 -13.86
CA ILE A 39 8.58 -12.19 -12.78
C ILE A 39 7.63 -13.37 -12.98
N ASN A 40 7.09 -13.56 -14.18
CA ASN A 40 6.20 -14.68 -14.47
C ASN A 40 6.89 -16.03 -14.25
N GLU A 41 8.12 -16.19 -14.73
CA GLU A 41 8.93 -17.40 -14.51
C GLU A 41 9.11 -17.70 -13.02
N GLN A 42 9.36 -16.69 -12.19
CA GLN A 42 9.53 -16.86 -10.73
C GLN A 42 8.22 -17.12 -9.98
N CYS A 43 7.08 -16.95 -10.62
CA CYS A 43 5.78 -17.28 -10.04
C CYS A 43 5.27 -18.67 -10.43
N LEU A 44 6.04 -19.45 -11.22
CA LEU A 44 5.73 -20.83 -11.55
C LEU A 44 6.07 -21.78 -10.40
N ILE A 45 5.34 -22.88 -10.30
CA ILE A 45 5.46 -23.85 -9.21
C ILE A 45 6.90 -24.35 -9.01
N GLU A 46 7.64 -24.60 -10.08
CA GLU A 46 9.02 -25.07 -10.04
C GLU A 46 10.02 -24.04 -9.45
N ASN A 47 9.61 -22.80 -9.22
CA ASN A 47 10.46 -21.70 -8.76
C ASN A 47 10.04 -21.12 -7.41
N ILE A 48 8.99 -21.66 -6.78
CA ILE A 48 8.55 -21.27 -5.44
C ILE A 48 9.07 -22.26 -4.40
N ASP A 49 9.13 -21.80 -3.15
CA ASP A 49 9.50 -22.67 -2.04
C ASP A 49 8.32 -23.59 -1.66
N ASP A 50 8.59 -24.77 -1.15
CA ASP A 50 7.60 -25.80 -0.76
C ASP A 50 6.69 -25.36 0.42
N GLU A 51 6.93 -24.18 0.97
CA GLU A 51 6.18 -23.62 2.09
C GLU A 51 5.72 -22.17 1.78
N GLY A 52 4.62 -21.77 2.41
CA GLY A 52 4.12 -20.39 2.37
C GLY A 52 2.94 -20.15 1.45
N LEU A 53 2.58 -18.86 1.28
CA LEU A 53 1.36 -18.47 0.56
C LEU A 53 1.34 -18.90 -0.91
N ALA A 54 2.49 -18.89 -1.58
CA ALA A 54 2.57 -19.29 -2.97
C ALA A 54 2.28 -20.78 -3.14
N GLN A 55 2.87 -21.63 -2.27
CA GLN A 55 2.59 -23.06 -2.25
C GLN A 55 1.11 -23.33 -1.95
N ASN A 56 0.55 -22.68 -0.93
CA ASN A 56 -0.88 -22.85 -0.59
C ASN A 56 -1.82 -22.52 -1.75
N ILE A 57 -1.43 -21.62 -2.66
CA ILE A 57 -2.19 -21.33 -3.88
C ILE A 57 -2.08 -22.51 -4.86
N TYR A 58 -0.88 -23.07 -5.04
CA TYR A 58 -0.70 -24.20 -5.95
C TYR A 58 -1.32 -25.49 -5.42
N ASP A 59 -1.42 -25.69 -4.09
CA ASP A 59 -2.16 -26.80 -3.50
C ASP A 59 -3.64 -26.81 -3.92
N LYS A 60 -4.20 -25.63 -4.24
CA LYS A 60 -5.55 -25.51 -4.79
C LYS A 60 -5.68 -25.97 -6.25
N VAL A 61 -4.60 -26.03 -6.97
CA VAL A 61 -4.56 -26.67 -8.30
C VAL A 61 -4.67 -28.18 -8.17
N GLU A 62 -3.92 -28.76 -7.24
CA GLU A 62 -3.95 -30.21 -6.97
C GLU A 62 -5.34 -30.68 -6.50
N SER A 63 -6.04 -29.85 -5.71
CA SER A 63 -7.41 -30.11 -5.27
C SER A 63 -8.47 -29.85 -6.36
N GLY A 64 -8.09 -29.28 -7.50
CA GLY A 64 -9.01 -28.96 -8.62
C GLY A 64 -9.88 -27.71 -8.37
N GLU A 65 -9.57 -26.89 -7.36
CA GLU A 65 -10.32 -25.67 -7.04
C GLU A 65 -9.99 -24.52 -8.00
N ILE A 66 -8.77 -24.47 -8.52
CA ILE A 66 -8.31 -23.48 -9.49
C ILE A 66 -7.43 -24.15 -10.55
N ASP A 67 -7.32 -23.57 -11.74
CA ASP A 67 -6.38 -24.03 -12.76
C ASP A 67 -4.97 -23.46 -12.55
N GLN A 68 -3.98 -24.12 -13.18
CA GLN A 68 -2.56 -23.79 -13.01
C GLN A 68 -2.22 -22.39 -13.50
N GLU A 69 -2.85 -21.91 -14.56
CA GLU A 69 -2.62 -20.57 -15.10
C GLU A 69 -3.10 -19.50 -14.10
N LEU A 70 -4.27 -19.71 -13.49
CA LEU A 70 -4.81 -18.84 -12.47
C LEU A 70 -3.91 -18.80 -11.22
N ALA A 71 -3.35 -19.94 -10.80
CA ALA A 71 -2.42 -20.00 -9.66
C ALA A 71 -1.21 -19.10 -9.89
N GLY A 72 -0.55 -19.19 -11.04
CA GLY A 72 0.60 -18.32 -11.37
C GLY A 72 0.24 -16.83 -11.40
N MET A 73 -0.96 -16.48 -11.88
CA MET A 73 -1.44 -15.09 -11.83
C MET A 73 -1.72 -14.60 -10.40
N LEU A 74 -2.26 -15.46 -9.54
CA LEU A 74 -2.51 -15.12 -8.12
C LEU A 74 -1.20 -14.90 -7.37
N VAL A 75 -0.21 -15.79 -7.50
CA VAL A 75 1.13 -15.63 -6.91
C VAL A 75 1.76 -14.31 -7.37
N ARG A 76 1.70 -14.00 -8.66
CA ARG A 76 2.19 -12.74 -9.20
C ARG A 76 1.44 -11.54 -8.61
N SER A 77 0.13 -11.65 -8.40
CA SER A 77 -0.68 -10.57 -7.83
C SER A 77 -0.30 -10.27 -6.39
N LEU A 78 -0.04 -11.30 -5.57
CA LEU A 78 0.47 -11.14 -4.21
C LEU A 78 1.83 -10.45 -4.20
N LEU A 79 2.74 -10.85 -5.10
CA LEU A 79 4.06 -10.24 -5.24
C LEU A 79 3.96 -8.75 -5.60
N SER A 80 3.09 -8.39 -6.56
CA SER A 80 2.93 -7.00 -7.00
C SER A 80 2.29 -6.11 -5.95
N ALA A 81 1.26 -6.62 -5.27
CA ALA A 81 0.52 -5.85 -4.28
C ALA A 81 1.31 -5.64 -2.97
N GLY A 82 2.12 -6.63 -2.56
CA GLY A 82 2.77 -6.64 -1.25
C GLY A 82 3.99 -5.75 -1.12
N ILE A 83 4.67 -5.39 -2.23
CA ILE A 83 5.96 -4.68 -2.16
C ILE A 83 5.77 -3.17 -2.03
N ASP A 84 5.32 -2.53 -3.10
CA ASP A 84 5.32 -1.06 -3.19
C ASP A 84 4.35 -0.41 -2.20
N THR A 85 3.23 -1.06 -1.90
CA THR A 85 2.22 -0.52 -0.98
C THR A 85 2.72 -0.47 0.45
N THR A 86 3.31 -1.56 0.94
CA THR A 86 3.86 -1.64 2.31
C THR A 86 5.08 -0.72 2.48
N VAL A 87 5.98 -0.69 1.50
CA VAL A 87 7.13 0.26 1.50
C VAL A 87 6.62 1.70 1.55
N SER A 88 5.59 2.04 0.77
CA SER A 88 5.00 3.38 0.77
C SER A 88 4.32 3.70 2.10
N ALA A 89 3.59 2.75 2.69
CA ALA A 89 2.95 2.92 3.99
C ALA A 89 3.98 3.18 5.10
N ILE A 90 5.07 2.43 5.13
CA ILE A 90 6.18 2.63 6.07
C ILE A 90 6.82 4.02 5.88
N GLY A 91 7.15 4.39 4.66
CA GLY A 91 7.74 5.68 4.36
C GLY A 91 6.82 6.84 4.77
N ASN A 92 5.54 6.72 4.48
CA ASN A 92 4.53 7.71 4.84
C ASN A 92 4.33 7.82 6.36
N LEU A 93 4.34 6.70 7.10
CA LEU A 93 4.28 6.69 8.56
C LEU A 93 5.49 7.42 9.18
N ILE A 94 6.70 7.09 8.72
CA ILE A 94 7.91 7.78 9.20
C ILE A 94 7.87 9.28 8.87
N TRP A 95 7.36 9.65 7.69
CA TRP A 95 7.14 11.05 7.34
C TRP A 95 6.12 11.73 8.27
N CYS A 96 5.00 11.08 8.61
CA CYS A 96 4.02 11.59 9.58
C CYS A 96 4.67 11.83 10.96
N ILE A 97 5.49 10.91 11.42
CA ILE A 97 6.23 11.02 12.69
C ILE A 97 7.20 12.20 12.65
N LEU A 98 7.93 12.38 11.55
CA LEU A 98 8.87 13.50 11.37
C LEU A 98 8.17 14.87 11.41
N GLN A 99 6.96 14.95 10.87
CA GLN A 99 6.17 16.20 10.91
C GLN A 99 5.48 16.44 12.25
N ASN A 100 5.36 15.40 13.12
CA ASN A 100 4.64 15.44 14.37
C ASN A 100 5.44 14.72 15.48
N PRO A 101 6.60 15.25 15.90
CA PRO A 101 7.48 14.56 16.86
C PRO A 101 6.82 14.35 18.23
N GLU A 102 5.86 15.18 18.62
CA GLU A 102 5.06 14.99 19.82
C GLU A 102 4.19 13.72 19.78
N GLN A 103 3.74 13.31 18.59
CA GLN A 103 3.01 12.05 18.40
C GLN A 103 3.95 10.84 18.56
N PHE A 104 5.19 10.95 18.10
CA PHE A 104 6.19 9.92 18.33
C PHE A 104 6.52 9.76 19.82
N ASN A 105 6.59 10.85 20.57
CA ASN A 105 6.78 10.80 22.02
C ASN A 105 5.62 10.06 22.72
N LYS A 106 4.38 10.25 22.29
CA LYS A 106 3.25 9.48 22.81
C LYS A 106 3.44 7.97 22.57
N ILE A 107 3.82 7.57 21.34
CA ILE A 107 4.06 6.15 20.99
C ILE A 107 5.23 5.57 21.81
N LYS A 108 6.30 6.34 22.04
CA LYS A 108 7.41 5.92 22.90
C LYS A 108 6.99 5.65 24.35
N ASN A 109 6.07 6.46 24.87
CA ASN A 109 5.58 6.35 26.25
C ASN A 109 4.49 5.29 26.42
N ASP A 110 3.70 5.07 25.36
CA ASP A 110 2.61 4.09 25.34
C ASP A 110 2.66 3.27 24.04
N LYS A 111 3.13 2.04 24.15
CA LYS A 111 3.29 1.12 23.00
C LYS A 111 1.96 0.58 22.46
N GLU A 112 0.88 0.69 23.23
CA GLU A 112 -0.47 0.30 22.76
C GLU A 112 -0.95 1.21 21.62
N LEU A 113 -0.39 2.43 21.53
CA LEU A 113 -0.66 3.37 20.44
C LEU A 113 -0.03 2.97 19.10
N VAL A 114 0.87 1.98 19.07
CA VAL A 114 1.55 1.55 17.81
C VAL A 114 0.55 1.19 16.72
N ASN A 115 -0.40 0.31 17.01
CA ASN A 115 -1.39 -0.12 16.01
C ASN A 115 -2.27 1.05 15.56
N ASN A 116 -2.69 1.89 16.48
CA ASN A 116 -3.51 3.05 16.15
C ASN A 116 -2.74 4.10 15.32
N ALA A 117 -1.45 4.28 15.59
CA ALA A 117 -0.59 5.15 14.79
C ALA A 117 -0.43 4.64 13.34
N VAL A 118 -0.37 3.33 13.15
CA VAL A 118 -0.36 2.70 11.82
C VAL A 118 -1.67 2.99 11.09
N GLU A 119 -2.82 2.73 11.72
CA GLU A 119 -4.13 2.99 11.11
C GLU A 119 -4.32 4.48 10.79
N GLU A 120 -3.91 5.39 11.68
CA GLU A 120 -4.01 6.85 11.45
C GLU A 120 -3.10 7.29 10.29
N SER A 121 -1.89 6.72 10.17
CA SER A 121 -1.02 7.03 9.06
C SER A 121 -1.60 6.51 7.74
N LEU A 122 -2.19 5.31 7.73
CA LEU A 122 -2.88 4.74 6.56
C LEU A 122 -4.07 5.61 6.16
N ARG A 123 -4.91 6.04 7.11
CA ARG A 123 -6.00 6.97 6.87
C ARG A 123 -5.49 8.26 6.21
N LEU A 124 -4.59 8.96 6.88
CA LEU A 124 -4.14 10.29 6.49
C LEU A 124 -3.39 10.30 5.16
N THR A 125 -2.56 9.29 4.93
CA THR A 125 -1.69 9.27 3.74
C THR A 125 -2.25 8.50 2.57
N SER A 126 -3.13 7.52 2.82
CA SER A 126 -3.72 6.65 1.80
C SER A 126 -2.68 6.22 0.77
N PRO A 127 -1.82 5.23 1.08
CA PRO A 127 -0.74 4.81 0.16
C PRO A 127 -1.24 4.53 -1.26
N VAL A 128 -2.41 3.92 -1.40
CA VAL A 128 -3.18 3.89 -2.64
C VAL A 128 -4.25 4.96 -2.57
N LYS A 129 -4.11 6.00 -3.40
CA LYS A 129 -4.98 7.18 -3.39
C LYS A 129 -6.34 6.96 -4.03
N ALA A 130 -6.37 6.18 -5.10
CA ALA A 130 -7.58 6.03 -5.90
C ALA A 130 -7.56 4.73 -6.70
N PHE A 131 -8.75 4.21 -6.97
CA PHE A 131 -9.01 3.14 -7.93
C PHE A 131 -10.16 3.51 -8.85
N CYS A 132 -10.14 2.99 -10.07
CA CYS A 132 -11.29 3.05 -10.97
C CYS A 132 -12.23 1.87 -10.72
N ARG A 133 -13.52 2.10 -10.94
CA ARG A 133 -14.57 1.10 -11.06
C ARG A 133 -15.30 1.33 -12.37
N THR A 134 -15.91 0.28 -12.90
CA THR A 134 -16.82 0.41 -14.04
C THR A 134 -18.20 -0.04 -13.57
N SER A 135 -19.21 0.77 -13.84
CA SER A 135 -20.58 0.40 -13.49
C SER A 135 -21.03 -0.79 -14.33
N SER A 136 -21.51 -1.84 -13.69
CA SER A 136 -22.02 -3.04 -14.36
C SER A 136 -23.52 -2.95 -14.70
N ILE A 137 -24.18 -1.90 -14.23
CA ILE A 137 -25.62 -1.62 -14.46
C ILE A 137 -25.84 -0.11 -14.46
N ASN A 138 -26.98 0.33 -14.99
CA ASN A 138 -27.45 1.68 -14.75
C ASN A 138 -27.76 1.87 -13.26
N THR A 139 -27.23 2.91 -12.66
CA THR A 139 -27.40 3.19 -11.22
C THR A 139 -27.46 4.69 -10.95
N GLU A 140 -27.63 5.07 -9.70
CA GLU A 140 -27.62 6.45 -9.25
C GLU A 140 -26.81 6.60 -7.97
N VAL A 141 -25.99 7.64 -7.89
CA VAL A 141 -25.22 8.01 -6.70
C VAL A 141 -25.46 9.47 -6.40
N SER A 142 -25.99 9.79 -5.24
CA SER A 142 -26.32 11.16 -4.80
C SER A 142 -27.10 11.99 -5.82
N GLY A 143 -28.12 11.37 -6.44
CA GLY A 143 -28.96 12.03 -7.46
C GLY A 143 -28.35 12.09 -8.87
N ILE A 144 -27.12 11.62 -9.06
CA ILE A 144 -26.45 11.59 -10.36
C ILE A 144 -26.64 10.20 -10.98
N LYS A 145 -27.27 10.17 -12.16
CA LYS A 145 -27.43 8.94 -12.95
C LYS A 145 -26.10 8.51 -13.55
N ILE A 146 -25.79 7.24 -13.42
CA ILE A 146 -24.58 6.61 -13.91
C ILE A 146 -25.01 5.47 -14.84
N GLU A 147 -24.65 5.57 -16.10
CA GLU A 147 -24.96 4.53 -17.09
C GLU A 147 -24.03 3.32 -16.92
N GLU A 148 -24.53 2.15 -17.33
CA GLU A 148 -23.71 0.95 -17.46
C GLU A 148 -22.48 1.23 -18.32
N GLY A 149 -21.31 0.66 -17.95
CA GLY A 149 -20.04 0.87 -18.62
C GLY A 149 -19.32 2.18 -18.21
N THR A 150 -19.94 3.07 -17.43
CA THR A 150 -19.31 4.30 -16.98
C THR A 150 -18.14 4.01 -16.06
N LYS A 151 -16.97 4.61 -16.36
CA LYS A 151 -15.78 4.55 -15.51
C LYS A 151 -15.85 5.59 -14.39
N ILE A 152 -15.76 5.13 -13.16
CA ILE A 152 -15.87 5.93 -11.93
C ILE A 152 -14.51 5.93 -11.23
N LEU A 153 -13.97 7.11 -10.92
CA LEU A 153 -12.76 7.24 -10.10
C LEU A 153 -13.15 7.36 -8.62
N CYS A 154 -12.82 6.31 -7.85
CA CYS A 154 -13.01 6.30 -6.39
C CYS A 154 -11.74 6.86 -5.73
N VAL A 155 -11.80 8.10 -5.22
CA VAL A 155 -10.66 8.78 -4.60
C VAL A 155 -10.64 8.47 -3.10
N LEU A 156 -10.01 7.35 -2.71
CA LEU A 156 -9.94 6.86 -1.33
C LEU A 156 -9.27 7.87 -0.40
N GLY A 157 -8.24 8.55 -0.89
CA GLY A 157 -7.53 9.58 -0.12
C GLY A 157 -8.42 10.76 0.24
N ALA A 158 -9.37 11.16 -0.62
CA ALA A 158 -10.34 12.21 -0.32
C ALA A 158 -11.32 11.73 0.77
N ALA A 159 -11.89 10.54 0.62
CA ALA A 159 -12.81 9.98 1.62
C ALA A 159 -12.15 9.82 3.01
N ASN A 160 -10.87 9.49 3.05
CA ASN A 160 -10.11 9.37 4.30
C ASN A 160 -9.75 10.71 4.95
N THR A 161 -9.96 11.81 4.25
CA THR A 161 -9.75 13.18 4.75
C THR A 161 -10.99 14.05 4.62
N ASP A 162 -12.17 13.44 4.45
CA ASP A 162 -13.45 14.12 4.36
C ASP A 162 -13.80 14.77 5.71
N PRO A 163 -14.00 16.10 5.80
CA PRO A 163 -14.32 16.79 7.04
C PRO A 163 -15.71 16.42 7.60
N ASP A 164 -16.62 15.92 6.78
CA ASP A 164 -17.94 15.47 7.23
C ASP A 164 -17.86 14.14 8.02
N VAL A 165 -16.76 13.39 7.83
CA VAL A 165 -16.51 12.10 8.51
C VAL A 165 -15.41 12.23 9.57
N TRP A 166 -14.37 13.00 9.28
CA TRP A 166 -13.16 13.06 10.10
C TRP A 166 -12.96 14.46 10.68
N ARG A 167 -13.07 14.59 12.00
CA ARG A 167 -12.74 15.86 12.68
C ARG A 167 -11.23 16.14 12.52
N ASP A 168 -10.85 17.38 12.18
CA ASP A 168 -9.46 17.79 11.93
C ASP A 168 -8.76 16.81 10.95
N PRO A 169 -9.29 16.62 9.72
CA PRO A 169 -8.99 15.47 8.86
C PRO A 169 -7.52 15.38 8.44
N TYR A 170 -6.81 16.48 8.42
CA TYR A 170 -5.40 16.57 8.01
C TYR A 170 -4.42 16.48 9.19
N LYS A 171 -4.92 16.43 10.43
CA LYS A 171 -4.08 16.27 11.62
C LYS A 171 -3.73 14.81 11.81
N PHE A 172 -2.43 14.52 11.95
CA PHE A 172 -1.97 13.21 12.40
C PHE A 172 -2.11 13.10 13.92
N ASP A 173 -3.00 12.25 14.38
CA ASP A 173 -3.29 12.05 15.79
C ASP A 173 -3.36 10.57 16.13
N VAL A 174 -2.33 10.07 16.79
CA VAL A 174 -2.21 8.65 17.16
C VAL A 174 -3.26 8.18 18.18
N SER A 175 -4.04 9.10 18.74
CA SER A 175 -5.15 8.80 19.67
C SER A 175 -6.51 8.78 18.96
N ARG A 176 -6.54 9.07 17.65
CA ARG A 176 -7.78 9.11 16.86
C ARG A 176 -8.41 7.72 16.75
N LYS A 177 -9.74 7.64 16.83
CA LYS A 177 -10.48 6.45 16.42
C LYS A 177 -10.54 6.38 14.89
N THR A 178 -9.82 5.42 14.32
CA THR A 178 -9.58 5.32 12.87
C THR A 178 -10.44 4.27 12.16
N MET A 179 -11.36 3.64 12.88
CA MET A 179 -12.27 2.64 12.30
C MET A 179 -13.10 3.24 11.16
N GLY A 180 -13.14 2.55 10.01
CA GLY A 180 -13.92 2.96 8.85
C GLY A 180 -13.12 3.71 7.78
N HIS A 181 -11.78 3.92 7.95
CA HIS A 181 -10.99 4.43 6.84
C HIS A 181 -10.91 3.45 5.67
N LEU A 182 -10.75 3.97 4.46
CA LEU A 182 -10.78 3.20 3.21
C LEU A 182 -9.38 2.89 2.63
N ALA A 183 -8.30 3.13 3.38
CA ALA A 183 -6.94 2.93 2.87
C ALA A 183 -6.62 1.48 2.47
N LEU A 184 -7.32 0.52 3.06
CA LEU A 184 -7.21 -0.92 2.77
C LEU A 184 -8.47 -1.47 2.05
N GLY A 185 -9.28 -0.60 1.47
CA GLY A 185 -10.51 -0.98 0.81
C GLY A 185 -11.63 -1.35 1.78
N THR A 186 -12.75 -1.84 1.23
CA THR A 186 -13.92 -2.30 2.00
C THR A 186 -14.72 -3.31 1.19
N GLY A 187 -15.58 -4.09 1.88
CA GLY A 187 -16.43 -5.11 1.27
C GLY A 187 -15.63 -6.18 0.53
N VAL A 188 -16.11 -6.61 -0.61
CA VAL A 188 -15.48 -7.65 -1.44
C VAL A 188 -14.11 -7.26 -1.99
N HIS A 189 -13.78 -5.97 -1.95
CA HIS A 189 -12.49 -5.42 -2.37
C HIS A 189 -11.55 -5.11 -1.19
N ASN A 190 -11.87 -5.60 0.00
CA ASN A 190 -10.98 -5.44 1.15
C ASN A 190 -9.60 -6.05 0.84
N CYS A 191 -8.54 -5.38 1.29
CA CYS A 191 -7.17 -5.83 1.03
C CYS A 191 -6.93 -7.22 1.62
N VAL A 192 -6.58 -8.20 0.78
CA VAL A 192 -6.28 -9.56 1.21
C VAL A 192 -5.03 -9.62 2.09
N GLY A 193 -4.05 -8.75 1.82
CA GLY A 193 -2.79 -8.66 2.57
C GLY A 193 -2.83 -7.76 3.80
N GLN A 194 -4.00 -7.26 4.20
CA GLN A 194 -4.12 -6.24 5.26
C GLN A 194 -3.53 -6.66 6.62
N THR A 195 -3.67 -7.93 6.98
CA THR A 195 -3.14 -8.47 8.25
C THR A 195 -1.62 -8.47 8.23
N LEU A 196 -1.01 -8.95 7.13
CA LEU A 196 0.43 -8.97 6.96
C LEU A 196 1.01 -7.55 6.93
N ALA A 197 0.43 -6.66 6.13
CA ALA A 197 0.87 -5.26 6.04
C ALA A 197 0.84 -4.56 7.40
N ARG A 198 -0.25 -4.72 8.17
CA ARG A 198 -0.32 -4.18 9.54
C ARG A 198 0.75 -4.75 10.45
N ALA A 199 0.97 -6.06 10.41
CA ALA A 199 1.98 -6.72 11.23
C ALA A 199 3.39 -6.21 10.91
N GLU A 200 3.75 -6.08 9.64
CA GLU A 200 5.04 -5.55 9.20
C GLU A 200 5.26 -4.11 9.65
N ILE A 201 4.28 -3.24 9.41
CA ILE A 201 4.38 -1.81 9.75
C ILE A 201 4.41 -1.61 11.28
N SER A 202 3.54 -2.33 12.02
CA SER A 202 3.49 -2.25 13.48
C SER A 202 4.76 -2.78 14.12
N SER A 203 5.30 -3.91 13.65
CA SER A 203 6.55 -4.49 14.17
C SER A 203 7.73 -3.54 13.96
N LEU A 204 7.81 -2.89 12.79
CA LEU A 204 8.82 -1.88 12.52
C LEU A 204 8.66 -0.68 13.46
N LEU A 205 7.44 -0.13 13.58
CA LEU A 205 7.18 1.04 14.43
C LEU A 205 7.47 0.74 15.89
N LEU A 206 7.08 -0.45 16.38
CA LEU A 206 7.38 -0.89 17.74
C LEU A 206 8.89 -0.93 17.98
N SER A 207 9.66 -1.56 17.10
CA SER A 207 11.11 -1.63 17.18
C SER A 207 11.76 -0.24 17.15
N VAL A 208 11.26 0.67 16.32
CA VAL A 208 11.71 2.08 16.26
C VAL A 208 11.37 2.80 17.57
N ALA A 209 10.16 2.65 18.10
CA ALA A 209 9.74 3.30 19.34
C ALA A 209 10.48 2.78 20.60
N GLU A 210 10.95 1.52 20.55
CA GLU A 210 11.75 0.93 21.63
C GLU A 210 13.21 1.40 21.60
N LYS A 211 13.83 1.44 20.41
CA LYS A 211 15.27 1.60 20.25
C LYS A 211 15.71 3.02 19.92
N ILE A 212 14.81 3.84 19.37
CA ILE A 212 15.15 5.16 18.83
C ILE A 212 14.59 6.24 19.73
N GLU A 213 15.49 7.14 20.16
CA GLU A 213 15.10 8.30 20.95
C GLU A 213 14.50 9.38 20.05
N ARG A 214 15.13 9.63 18.89
CA ARG A 214 14.77 10.74 18.01
C ARG A 214 15.06 10.40 16.56
N ILE A 215 14.18 10.88 15.67
CA ILE A 215 14.34 10.79 14.22
C ILE A 215 14.43 12.20 13.66
N GLU A 216 15.40 12.46 12.80
CA GLU A 216 15.55 13.74 12.12
C GLU A 216 15.57 13.57 10.60
N SER A 217 14.94 14.49 9.89
CA SER A 217 15.07 14.58 8.43
C SER A 217 16.39 15.28 8.07
N LEU A 218 17.18 14.66 7.20
CA LEU A 218 18.43 15.23 6.72
C LEU A 218 18.24 16.17 5.52
N LYS A 219 17.17 15.95 4.76
CA LYS A 219 16.80 16.74 3.56
C LYS A 219 15.30 16.69 3.39
N THR A 220 14.74 17.65 2.65
CA THR A 220 13.35 17.62 2.21
C THR A 220 13.05 16.31 1.49
N PRO A 221 12.00 15.56 1.88
CA PRO A 221 11.59 14.35 1.20
C PRO A 221 11.19 14.62 -0.25
N ILE A 222 11.50 13.70 -1.13
CA ILE A 222 11.09 13.79 -2.54
C ILE A 222 9.94 12.80 -2.77
N TRP A 223 8.79 13.31 -3.18
CA TRP A 223 7.64 12.48 -3.57
C TRP A 223 7.87 11.88 -4.95
N LYS A 224 7.48 10.62 -5.11
CA LYS A 224 7.53 9.92 -6.39
C LYS A 224 6.19 10.14 -7.12
N PRO A 225 6.17 10.77 -8.30
CA PRO A 225 4.98 10.83 -9.12
C PRO A 225 4.49 9.42 -9.46
N ASN A 226 3.19 9.17 -9.25
CA ASN A 226 2.56 7.90 -9.54
C ASN A 226 1.05 8.11 -9.75
N ASN A 227 0.45 7.37 -10.69
CA ASN A 227 -0.95 7.51 -11.04
C ASN A 227 -1.90 7.09 -9.91
N ALA A 228 -1.56 6.05 -9.16
CA ALA A 228 -2.44 5.49 -8.13
C ALA A 228 -1.90 5.65 -6.71
N MET A 229 -0.57 5.75 -6.52
CA MET A 229 0.05 5.71 -5.21
C MET A 229 0.54 7.07 -4.72
N ARG A 230 0.58 7.21 -3.39
CA ARG A 230 1.32 8.25 -2.67
C ARG A 230 2.56 7.63 -2.03
N SER A 231 3.69 7.80 -2.64
CA SER A 231 4.94 7.22 -2.19
C SER A 231 6.09 8.23 -2.21
N LEU A 232 7.07 8.02 -1.36
CA LEU A 232 8.29 8.79 -1.32
C LEU A 232 9.32 8.15 -2.25
N LYS A 233 10.00 8.96 -3.08
CA LYS A 233 11.18 8.54 -3.84
C LYS A 233 12.35 8.33 -2.91
N ASN A 234 12.52 9.24 -1.93
CA ASN A 234 13.47 9.12 -0.84
C ASN A 234 13.01 9.87 0.40
N LEU A 235 13.47 9.41 1.55
CA LEU A 235 13.28 10.02 2.85
C LEU A 235 14.60 9.90 3.63
N PRO A 236 15.56 10.81 3.40
CA PRO A 236 16.83 10.77 4.11
C PRO A 236 16.65 11.14 5.58
N ILE A 237 16.92 10.21 6.47
CA ILE A 237 16.74 10.38 7.90
C ILE A 237 18.02 10.02 8.67
N ARG A 238 18.13 10.57 9.87
CA ARG A 238 19.09 10.16 10.90
C ARG A 238 18.33 9.62 12.10
N LEU A 239 18.73 8.45 12.56
CA LEU A 239 18.20 7.82 13.76
C LEU A 239 19.17 8.06 14.92
N PHE A 240 18.64 8.47 16.06
CA PHE A 240 19.39 8.61 17.30
C PHE A 240 18.94 7.52 18.26
N PRO A 241 19.77 6.51 18.54
CA PRO A 241 19.43 5.45 19.47
C PRO A 241 19.19 5.98 20.88
N LYS A 242 18.39 5.27 21.66
CA LYS A 242 18.34 5.44 23.11
C LYS A 242 19.66 5.00 23.73
N THR A 243 20.13 5.71 24.71
CA THR A 243 21.30 5.37 25.54
C THR A 243 20.94 4.30 26.58
#